data_9f3ac19f14238121826c50fb8b352c0f
#
_entry.id   9f3ac19f14238121826c50fb8b352c0f
#
_cell.length_a   1.000
_cell.length_b   1.000
_cell.length_c   1.000
_cell.angle_alpha   90.00
_cell.angle_beta   90.00
_cell.angle_gamma   90.00
#
_symmetry.space_group_name_H-M   'P 1'
#
loop_
_entity.id
_entity.type
_entity.pdbx_description
1 polymer ?
#
loop_
_entity_poly.entity_id
_entity_poly.type
_entity_poly.pdbx_seq_one_letter_code
_entity_poly.pdbx_strand_id
1 'polypeptide(L)'
;FHAAPATWETTVVLDRLIGAQNAWLADHNRRRGGPGGDRASGLTTLTALALQGHTWTVAHIGDTRAWLLRAGELQQLTQDHAIDHPDFRSQLTRAVGLDLAVRADYLQGELQTGDIFMLTTDGVHGVLRPEQIRALLATAPAQRASEAVVRAALEAGSQDNVTALVMQVLGLEPVRLQDTLLQARQLPVPPRMRPGDMLDGWTITALVADTGVHRLYQARDPASRELVAIKTLHESRASDREEQAMLAHEAWLGLQVTDSGAPGFVRVRQVRAPSAFYTVFDWHSGHTLEQLLAACPYEGLERLVTP
;
A
#
# COMPACT_ATOMS: atom_id res chain seq x y z
N PHE A 1 -14.15 -6.14 -10.93
CA PHE A 1 -13.34 -5.90 -9.74
C PHE A 1 -14.22 -5.99 -8.48
N HIS A 2 -15.27 -5.20 -8.34
CA HIS A 2 -16.14 -5.17 -7.14
C HIS A 2 -16.88 -6.48 -6.86
N ALA A 3 -17.04 -7.36 -7.83
CA ALA A 3 -17.64 -8.69 -7.66
C ALA A 3 -16.65 -9.76 -7.20
N ALA A 4 -15.36 -9.43 -7.08
CA ALA A 4 -14.36 -10.36 -6.58
C ALA A 4 -14.56 -10.60 -5.07
N PRO A 5 -14.25 -11.82 -4.57
CA PRO A 5 -14.31 -12.08 -3.14
C PRO A 5 -13.42 -11.12 -2.37
N ALA A 6 -13.92 -10.58 -1.26
CA ALA A 6 -13.18 -9.64 -0.41
C ALA A 6 -11.87 -10.22 0.19
N THR A 7 -11.75 -11.56 0.16
CA THR A 7 -10.55 -12.27 0.64
C THR A 7 -9.43 -12.37 -0.39
N TRP A 8 -9.66 -11.94 -1.63
CA TRP A 8 -8.64 -11.97 -2.66
C TRP A 8 -7.81 -10.70 -2.61
N GLU A 9 -6.50 -10.86 -2.77
CA GLU A 9 -5.60 -9.73 -2.91
C GLU A 9 -5.88 -8.96 -4.20
N THR A 10 -5.75 -7.63 -4.14
CA THR A 10 -5.99 -6.73 -5.28
C THR A 10 -5.20 -7.13 -6.52
N THR A 11 -3.93 -7.52 -6.34
CA THR A 11 -3.06 -8.00 -7.43
C THR A 11 -3.61 -9.25 -8.10
N VAL A 12 -4.11 -10.23 -7.32
CA VAL A 12 -4.70 -11.47 -7.85
C VAL A 12 -5.98 -11.17 -8.64
N VAL A 13 -6.80 -10.25 -8.14
CA VAL A 13 -8.03 -9.85 -8.85
C VAL A 13 -7.68 -9.18 -10.17
N LEU A 14 -6.75 -8.22 -10.17
CA LEU A 14 -6.30 -7.52 -11.37
C LEU A 14 -5.67 -8.48 -12.37
N ASP A 15 -4.79 -9.39 -11.92
CA ASP A 15 -4.14 -10.37 -12.79
C ASP A 15 -5.15 -11.26 -13.54
N ARG A 16 -6.15 -11.77 -12.82
CA ARG A 16 -7.21 -12.58 -13.44
C ARG A 16 -8.06 -11.80 -14.44
N LEU A 17 -8.41 -10.55 -14.12
CA LEU A 17 -9.19 -9.70 -15.01
C LEU A 17 -8.40 -9.35 -16.27
N ILE A 18 -7.15 -8.93 -16.11
CA ILE A 18 -6.25 -8.59 -17.22
C ILE A 18 -5.98 -9.82 -18.08
N GLY A 19 -5.68 -10.96 -17.46
CA GLY A 19 -5.45 -12.22 -18.17
C GLY A 19 -6.66 -12.67 -19.01
N ALA A 20 -7.88 -12.55 -18.46
CA ALA A 20 -9.11 -12.87 -19.19
C ALA A 20 -9.34 -11.94 -20.39
N GLN A 21 -9.14 -10.62 -20.22
CA GLN A 21 -9.27 -9.64 -21.30
C GLN A 21 -8.19 -9.85 -22.37
N ASN A 22 -6.95 -10.11 -21.95
CA ASN A 22 -5.87 -10.42 -22.88
C ASN A 22 -6.15 -11.67 -23.71
N ALA A 23 -6.57 -12.75 -23.08
CA ALA A 23 -6.89 -14.00 -23.76
C ALA A 23 -8.01 -13.82 -24.78
N TRP A 24 -9.05 -13.04 -24.43
CA TRP A 24 -10.14 -12.71 -25.34
C TRP A 24 -9.64 -11.90 -26.55
N LEU A 25 -8.84 -10.83 -26.33
CA LEU A 25 -8.36 -9.97 -27.40
C LEU A 25 -7.36 -10.71 -28.32
N ALA A 26 -6.44 -11.48 -27.74
CA ALA A 26 -5.48 -12.28 -28.48
C ALA A 26 -6.16 -13.35 -29.34
N ASP A 27 -7.21 -14.01 -28.81
CA ASP A 27 -8.01 -14.96 -29.58
C ASP A 27 -8.80 -14.26 -30.72
N HIS A 28 -9.38 -13.11 -30.43
CA HIS A 28 -10.06 -12.28 -31.44
C HIS A 28 -9.11 -11.88 -32.59
N ASN A 29 -7.89 -11.41 -32.25
CA ASN A 29 -6.87 -11.05 -33.22
C ASN A 29 -6.49 -12.24 -34.11
N ARG A 30 -6.27 -13.42 -33.55
CA ARG A 30 -5.93 -14.63 -34.29
C ARG A 30 -7.04 -15.04 -35.28
N ARG A 31 -8.31 -14.96 -34.87
CA ARG A 31 -9.45 -15.29 -35.74
C ARG A 31 -9.59 -14.31 -36.88
N ARG A 32 -9.19 -13.04 -36.73
CA ARG A 32 -9.25 -12.01 -37.79
C ARG A 32 -8.05 -12.04 -38.73
N GLY A 33 -6.89 -12.54 -38.29
CA GLY A 33 -5.63 -12.65 -39.02
C GLY A 33 -5.53 -13.91 -39.89
N GLY A 34 -6.59 -14.36 -40.57
CA GLY A 34 -6.56 -15.51 -41.49
C GLY A 34 -5.50 -15.40 -42.57
N PRO A 35 -5.14 -16.50 -43.31
CA PRO A 35 -4.05 -16.53 -44.25
C PRO A 35 -4.28 -15.53 -45.39
N GLY A 36 -3.54 -14.43 -45.43
CA GLY A 36 -3.61 -13.32 -46.38
C GLY A 36 -4.27 -12.04 -45.85
N GLY A 37 -4.58 -11.97 -44.55
CA GLY A 37 -5.26 -10.81 -43.97
C GLY A 37 -4.30 -9.75 -43.45
N ASP A 38 -4.17 -8.67 -44.15
CA ASP A 38 -3.51 -7.40 -43.77
C ASP A 38 -4.44 -6.58 -42.84
N ARG A 39 -5.04 -7.26 -41.81
CA ARG A 39 -5.92 -6.59 -40.85
C ARG A 39 -5.14 -6.33 -39.59
N ALA A 40 -4.93 -5.05 -39.26
CA ALA A 40 -4.31 -4.59 -38.03
C ALA A 40 -4.90 -5.31 -36.81
N SER A 41 -4.07 -5.98 -36.06
CA SER A 41 -4.41 -6.56 -34.75
C SER A 41 -4.78 -5.43 -33.81
N GLY A 42 -5.89 -5.57 -33.09
CA GLY A 42 -6.24 -4.66 -32.00
C GLY A 42 -5.29 -4.88 -30.83
N LEU A 43 -4.46 -3.91 -30.51
CA LEU A 43 -3.58 -3.91 -29.35
C LEU A 43 -3.92 -2.72 -28.46
N THR A 44 -3.72 -2.85 -27.17
CA THR A 44 -3.88 -1.74 -26.25
C THR A 44 -2.90 -1.82 -25.08
N THR A 45 -2.50 -0.67 -24.59
CA THR A 45 -1.82 -0.54 -23.30
C THR A 45 -2.85 -0.56 -22.16
N LEU A 46 -2.41 -0.81 -20.95
CA LEU A 46 -3.27 -0.78 -19.77
C LEU A 46 -2.48 -0.31 -18.55
N THR A 47 -2.97 0.74 -17.91
CA THR A 47 -2.51 1.13 -16.58
C THR A 47 -3.75 1.30 -15.71
N ALA A 48 -3.86 0.47 -14.69
CA ALA A 48 -4.98 0.48 -13.74
C ALA A 48 -4.47 0.84 -12.35
N LEU A 49 -5.16 1.79 -11.69
CA LEU A 49 -4.93 2.16 -10.29
C LEU A 49 -6.14 1.71 -9.47
N ALA A 50 -5.90 0.85 -8.49
CA ALA A 50 -6.89 0.45 -7.50
C ALA A 50 -6.53 1.05 -6.14
N LEU A 51 -7.51 1.71 -5.50
CA LEU A 51 -7.41 2.23 -4.15
C LEU A 51 -8.31 1.38 -3.25
N GLN A 52 -7.74 0.76 -2.21
CA GLN A 52 -8.49 -0.09 -1.29
C GLN A 52 -7.99 0.11 0.13
N GLY A 53 -8.89 0.56 1.02
CA GLY A 53 -8.52 0.92 2.39
C GLY A 53 -7.39 1.96 2.40
N HIS A 54 -6.27 1.61 2.98
CA HIS A 54 -5.08 2.47 3.08
C HIS A 54 -3.99 2.13 2.07
N THR A 55 -4.28 1.33 1.05
CA THR A 55 -3.30 0.91 0.05
C THR A 55 -3.70 1.30 -1.36
N TRP A 56 -2.69 1.54 -2.19
CA TRP A 56 -2.85 1.67 -3.63
C TRP A 56 -2.13 0.53 -4.35
N THR A 57 -2.69 0.08 -5.44
CA THR A 57 -2.11 -0.94 -6.33
C THR A 57 -2.18 -0.44 -7.76
N VAL A 58 -1.06 -0.45 -8.47
CA VAL A 58 -0.97 -0.19 -9.90
C VAL A 58 -0.68 -1.49 -10.61
N ALA A 59 -1.47 -1.80 -11.65
CA ALA A 59 -1.17 -2.83 -12.65
C ALA A 59 -0.85 -2.14 -13.97
N HIS A 60 0.25 -2.54 -14.63
CA HIS A 60 0.77 -1.83 -15.79
C HIS A 60 1.20 -2.75 -16.90
N ILE A 61 0.81 -2.40 -18.15
CA ILE A 61 1.23 -3.02 -19.42
C ILE A 61 1.29 -1.92 -20.48
N GLY A 62 2.44 -1.73 -21.10
CA GLY A 62 2.63 -0.78 -22.19
C GLY A 62 3.45 0.42 -21.81
N ASP A 63 3.12 1.59 -22.35
CA ASP A 63 3.82 2.85 -22.15
C ASP A 63 2.97 3.97 -21.53
N THR A 64 1.71 3.70 -21.20
CA THR A 64 0.93 4.61 -20.36
C THR A 64 1.56 4.70 -18.97
N ARG A 65 1.58 5.90 -18.35
CA ARG A 65 2.31 6.10 -17.11
C ARG A 65 1.39 6.42 -15.92
N ALA A 66 1.74 5.85 -14.78
CA ALA A 66 1.19 6.25 -13.49
C ALA A 66 2.22 7.09 -12.73
N TRP A 67 1.74 8.18 -12.12
CA TRP A 67 2.51 9.14 -11.36
C TRP A 67 1.93 9.32 -9.96
N LEU A 68 2.77 9.60 -9.00
CA LEU A 68 2.40 9.99 -7.64
C LEU A 68 3.08 11.31 -7.29
N LEU A 69 2.28 12.33 -6.98
CA LEU A 69 2.75 13.56 -6.34
C LEU A 69 2.46 13.45 -4.84
N ARG A 70 3.52 13.40 -4.04
CA ARG A 70 3.47 13.33 -2.57
C ARG A 70 4.47 14.31 -1.97
N ALA A 71 4.03 15.08 -0.99
CA ALA A 71 4.87 16.08 -0.31
C ALA A 71 5.64 17.02 -1.28
N GLY A 72 5.04 17.33 -2.43
CA GLY A 72 5.63 18.19 -3.46
C GLY A 72 6.61 17.52 -4.41
N GLU A 73 6.88 16.22 -4.26
CA GLU A 73 7.72 15.42 -5.16
C GLU A 73 6.88 14.59 -6.11
N LEU A 74 7.18 14.64 -7.40
CA LEU A 74 6.53 13.84 -8.43
C LEU A 74 7.40 12.63 -8.75
N GLN A 75 6.84 11.45 -8.54
CA GLN A 75 7.45 10.16 -8.87
C GLN A 75 6.68 9.47 -9.99
N GLN A 76 7.38 9.02 -11.02
CA GLN A 76 6.85 8.05 -11.97
C GLN A 76 6.85 6.67 -11.32
N LEU A 77 5.68 6.04 -11.24
CA LEU A 77 5.52 4.71 -10.62
C LEU A 77 5.80 3.59 -11.63
N THR A 78 5.39 3.75 -12.87
CA THR A 78 5.51 2.72 -13.92
C THR A 78 6.78 2.87 -14.73
N GLN A 79 7.23 1.77 -15.33
CA GLN A 79 8.31 1.76 -16.31
C GLN A 79 7.73 1.35 -17.67
N ASP A 80 8.00 2.12 -18.73
CA ASP A 80 7.47 1.87 -20.06
C ASP A 80 7.95 0.52 -20.62
N HIS A 81 7.03 -0.25 -21.18
CA HIS A 81 7.32 -1.48 -21.94
C HIS A 81 7.50 -1.14 -23.42
N ALA A 82 8.47 -0.31 -23.71
CA ALA A 82 8.84 0.11 -25.06
C ALA A 82 10.32 -0.21 -25.33
N ILE A 83 10.70 -0.26 -26.61
CA ILE A 83 12.10 -0.43 -27.00
C ILE A 83 12.83 0.87 -26.70
N ASP A 84 13.91 0.78 -25.90
CA ASP A 84 14.77 1.93 -25.63
C ASP A 84 15.75 2.19 -26.78
N HIS A 85 15.18 2.62 -27.93
CA HIS A 85 15.95 3.02 -29.10
C HIS A 85 15.28 4.23 -29.77
N PRO A 86 16.03 5.27 -30.16
CA PRO A 86 15.47 6.49 -30.72
C PRO A 86 14.50 6.28 -31.89
N ASP A 87 14.82 5.33 -32.78
CA ASP A 87 14.04 5.04 -34.01
C ASP A 87 12.86 4.07 -33.76
N PHE A 88 12.78 3.43 -32.59
CA PHE A 88 11.79 2.40 -32.26
C PHE A 88 11.02 2.66 -30.96
N ARG A 89 11.05 3.89 -30.43
CA ARG A 89 10.39 4.25 -29.15
C ARG A 89 8.87 4.02 -29.14
N SER A 90 8.24 3.97 -30.30
CA SER A 90 6.82 3.66 -30.46
C SER A 90 6.52 2.15 -30.49
N GLN A 91 7.56 1.28 -30.47
CA GLN A 91 7.34 -0.16 -30.48
C GLN A 91 7.25 -0.70 -29.06
N LEU A 92 6.05 -1.14 -28.70
CA LEU A 92 5.79 -1.76 -27.41
C LEU A 92 6.38 -3.17 -27.37
N THR A 93 7.04 -3.49 -26.27
CA THR A 93 7.51 -4.85 -25.96
C THR A 93 6.44 -5.67 -25.26
N ARG A 94 5.41 -5.00 -24.67
CA ARG A 94 4.24 -5.63 -24.07
C ARG A 94 3.00 -4.80 -24.33
N ALA A 95 1.94 -5.48 -24.78
CA ALA A 95 0.60 -4.89 -24.97
C ALA A 95 -0.46 -5.97 -24.72
N VAL A 96 -1.63 -5.56 -24.30
CA VAL A 96 -2.80 -6.45 -24.19
C VAL A 96 -3.23 -6.85 -25.60
N GLY A 97 -3.40 -8.14 -25.84
CA GLY A 97 -3.77 -8.69 -27.13
C GLY A 97 -2.59 -9.05 -28.06
N LEU A 98 -1.33 -8.75 -27.64
CA LEU A 98 -0.13 -9.07 -28.40
C LEU A 98 0.14 -10.58 -28.39
N ASP A 99 0.15 -11.18 -27.22
CA ASP A 99 0.43 -12.59 -26.99
C ASP A 99 -0.71 -13.27 -26.23
N LEU A 100 -0.75 -14.60 -26.24
CA LEU A 100 -1.75 -15.39 -25.50
C LEU A 100 -1.70 -15.18 -23.99
N ALA A 101 -0.50 -14.96 -23.46
CA ALA A 101 -0.26 -14.63 -22.07
C ALA A 101 0.43 -13.28 -21.99
N VAL A 102 -0.10 -12.38 -21.18
CA VAL A 102 0.50 -11.08 -20.91
C VAL A 102 0.97 -11.02 -19.46
N ARG A 103 2.14 -10.45 -19.23
CA ARG A 103 2.69 -10.21 -17.89
C ARG A 103 2.52 -8.73 -17.57
N ALA A 104 1.66 -8.44 -16.59
CA ALA A 104 1.54 -7.11 -16.02
C ALA A 104 2.61 -6.90 -14.94
N ASP A 105 3.10 -5.67 -14.82
CA ASP A 105 3.88 -5.25 -13.66
C ASP A 105 2.94 -4.73 -12.58
N TYR A 106 3.23 -5.09 -11.31
CA TYR A 106 2.43 -4.69 -10.16
C TYR A 106 3.27 -3.88 -9.19
N LEU A 107 2.74 -2.73 -8.77
CA LEU A 107 3.32 -1.88 -7.75
C LEU A 107 2.27 -1.62 -6.67
N GLN A 108 2.70 -1.59 -5.43
CA GLN A 108 1.83 -1.33 -4.28
C GLN A 108 2.50 -0.36 -3.32
N GLY A 109 1.67 0.36 -2.59
CA GLY A 109 2.14 1.23 -1.52
C GLY A 109 0.98 1.73 -0.66
N GLU A 110 1.32 2.46 0.38
CA GLU A 110 0.35 3.07 1.28
C GLU A 110 -0.19 4.39 0.72
N LEU A 111 -1.47 4.63 0.96
CA LEU A 111 -2.13 5.90 0.71
C LEU A 111 -1.82 6.90 1.83
N GLN A 112 -1.66 8.16 1.46
CA GLN A 112 -1.59 9.27 2.40
C GLN A 112 -2.60 10.35 2.00
N THR A 113 -3.19 10.99 2.99
CA THR A 113 -4.02 12.17 2.72
C THR A 113 -3.17 13.24 2.05
N GLY A 114 -3.66 13.79 0.95
CA GLY A 114 -2.94 14.75 0.13
C GLY A 114 -2.19 14.15 -1.06
N ASP A 115 -2.11 12.82 -1.20
CA ASP A 115 -1.57 12.18 -2.39
C ASP A 115 -2.35 12.58 -3.64
N ILE A 116 -1.63 12.84 -4.73
CA ILE A 116 -2.23 13.05 -6.04
C ILE A 116 -1.66 12.01 -7.00
N PHE A 117 -2.53 11.14 -7.47
CA PHE A 117 -2.20 10.19 -8.53
C PHE A 117 -2.60 10.75 -9.89
N MET A 118 -1.78 10.49 -10.90
CA MET A 118 -2.12 10.81 -12.28
C MET A 118 -1.79 9.63 -13.19
N LEU A 119 -2.70 9.33 -14.12
CA LEU A 119 -2.47 8.39 -15.22
C LEU A 119 -2.44 9.18 -16.51
N THR A 120 -1.45 8.90 -17.39
CA THR A 120 -1.26 9.61 -18.66
C THR A 120 -1.01 8.67 -19.81
N THR A 121 -1.48 9.08 -20.99
CA THR A 121 -1.01 8.53 -22.27
C THR A 121 0.27 9.23 -22.72
N ASP A 122 0.97 8.63 -23.68
CA ASP A 122 2.21 9.15 -24.28
C ASP A 122 2.04 10.54 -24.92
N GLY A 123 0.86 10.87 -25.43
CA GLY A 123 0.52 12.22 -25.89
C GLY A 123 0.69 13.31 -24.82
N VAL A 124 0.74 12.96 -23.53
CA VAL A 124 1.07 13.90 -22.43
C VAL A 124 2.57 13.92 -22.18
N HIS A 125 3.11 12.78 -21.77
CA HIS A 125 4.50 12.69 -21.27
C HIS A 125 5.55 12.61 -22.40
N GLY A 126 5.12 12.51 -23.65
CA GLY A 126 5.98 12.68 -24.81
C GLY A 126 6.38 14.13 -25.08
N VAL A 127 5.58 15.11 -24.60
CA VAL A 127 5.81 16.53 -24.83
C VAL A 127 6.00 17.35 -23.55
N LEU A 128 5.47 16.89 -22.40
CA LEU A 128 5.63 17.57 -21.11
C LEU A 128 6.71 16.88 -20.27
N ARG A 129 7.59 17.70 -19.67
CA ARG A 129 8.60 17.22 -18.73
C ARG A 129 7.99 17.04 -17.33
N PRO A 130 8.57 16.15 -16.48
CA PRO A 130 8.06 15.89 -15.13
C PRO A 130 7.90 17.16 -14.28
N GLU A 131 8.79 18.14 -14.41
CA GLU A 131 8.73 19.38 -13.65
C GLU A 131 7.50 20.23 -14.04
N GLN A 132 7.12 20.25 -15.32
CA GLN A 132 5.93 20.93 -15.80
C GLN A 132 4.66 20.24 -15.29
N ILE A 133 4.62 18.91 -15.37
CA ILE A 133 3.53 18.09 -14.82
C ILE A 133 3.38 18.35 -13.32
N ARG A 134 4.48 18.32 -12.56
CA ARG A 134 4.49 18.59 -11.12
C ARG A 134 3.88 19.96 -10.80
N ALA A 135 4.30 20.99 -11.52
CA ALA A 135 3.80 22.34 -11.30
C ALA A 135 2.29 22.45 -11.55
N LEU A 136 1.77 21.79 -12.62
CA LEU A 136 0.35 21.78 -12.94
C LEU A 136 -0.49 21.03 -11.89
N LEU A 137 0.01 19.91 -11.38
CA LEU A 137 -0.68 19.12 -10.34
C LEU A 137 -0.71 19.83 -8.98
N ALA A 138 0.32 20.60 -8.65
CA ALA A 138 0.44 21.27 -7.34
C ALA A 138 -0.48 22.49 -7.19
N THR A 139 -1.01 23.05 -8.28
CA THR A 139 -1.65 24.38 -8.26
C THR A 139 -3.16 24.38 -8.27
N ALA A 140 -3.81 23.23 -8.52
CA ALA A 140 -5.26 23.19 -8.71
C ALA A 140 -5.90 21.88 -8.17
N PRO A 141 -7.21 21.90 -7.85
CA PRO A 141 -7.97 20.69 -7.59
C PRO A 141 -7.88 19.69 -8.77
N ALA A 142 -8.02 18.40 -8.49
CA ALA A 142 -7.79 17.31 -9.44
C ALA A 142 -8.43 17.52 -10.82
N GLN A 143 -9.70 17.97 -10.88
CA GLN A 143 -10.38 18.23 -12.14
C GLN A 143 -9.70 19.31 -12.98
N ARG A 144 -9.39 20.45 -12.37
CA ARG A 144 -8.70 21.55 -13.07
C ARG A 144 -7.27 21.21 -13.42
N ALA A 145 -6.61 20.38 -12.62
CA ALA A 145 -5.27 19.90 -12.88
C ALA A 145 -5.25 18.99 -14.13
N SER A 146 -6.21 18.07 -14.28
CA SER A 146 -6.30 17.22 -15.48
C SER A 146 -6.52 18.04 -16.76
N GLU A 147 -7.44 19.03 -16.72
CA GLU A 147 -7.69 19.94 -17.84
C GLU A 147 -6.45 20.79 -18.19
N ALA A 148 -5.72 21.26 -17.16
CA ALA A 148 -4.51 22.04 -17.36
C ALA A 148 -3.38 21.22 -17.98
N VAL A 149 -3.21 19.96 -17.56
CA VAL A 149 -2.23 19.03 -18.14
C VAL A 149 -2.53 18.76 -19.60
N VAL A 150 -3.79 18.43 -19.94
CA VAL A 150 -4.20 18.18 -21.33
C VAL A 150 -3.97 19.43 -22.19
N ARG A 151 -4.38 20.60 -21.72
CA ARG A 151 -4.18 21.87 -22.43
C ARG A 151 -2.70 22.15 -22.67
N ALA A 152 -1.88 22.01 -21.64
CA ALA A 152 -0.43 22.23 -21.74
C ALA A 152 0.24 21.28 -22.74
N ALA A 153 -0.21 20.01 -22.80
CA ALA A 153 0.30 19.05 -23.77
C ALA A 153 -0.07 19.43 -25.21
N LEU A 154 -1.30 19.87 -25.43
CA LEU A 154 -1.75 20.36 -26.75
C LEU A 154 -0.99 21.63 -27.17
N GLU A 155 -0.81 22.60 -26.26
CA GLU A 155 -0.03 23.81 -26.47
C GLU A 155 1.46 23.52 -26.73
N ALA A 156 2.00 22.45 -26.13
CA ALA A 156 3.36 21.97 -26.39
C ALA A 156 3.50 21.23 -27.73
N GLY A 157 2.41 21.09 -28.50
CA GLY A 157 2.42 20.54 -29.85
C GLY A 157 2.27 19.03 -29.92
N SER A 158 1.62 18.41 -28.92
CA SER A 158 1.30 16.97 -28.99
C SER A 158 0.52 16.63 -30.26
N GLN A 159 0.95 15.61 -31.01
CA GLN A 159 0.34 15.13 -32.24
C GLN A 159 -0.46 13.83 -32.00
N ASP A 160 -0.54 13.35 -30.77
CA ASP A 160 -1.23 12.12 -30.43
C ASP A 160 -2.46 12.38 -29.55
N ASN A 161 -3.21 11.32 -29.23
CA ASN A 161 -4.33 11.37 -28.31
C ASN A 161 -3.83 11.73 -26.90
N VAL A 162 -4.34 12.81 -26.35
CA VAL A 162 -3.90 13.34 -25.04
C VAL A 162 -4.94 12.99 -23.98
N THR A 163 -4.55 12.17 -23.02
CA THR A 163 -5.41 11.82 -21.89
C THR A 163 -4.66 11.96 -20.57
N ALA A 164 -5.27 12.64 -19.61
CA ALA A 164 -4.81 12.74 -18.24
C ALA A 164 -5.96 12.49 -17.27
N LEU A 165 -5.82 11.51 -16.40
CA LEU A 165 -6.72 11.25 -15.28
C LEU A 165 -6.02 11.62 -13.99
N VAL A 166 -6.59 12.53 -13.20
CA VAL A 166 -6.03 12.98 -11.92
C VAL A 166 -6.96 12.59 -10.78
N MET A 167 -6.40 12.01 -9.75
CA MET A 167 -7.10 11.61 -8.52
C MET A 167 -6.37 12.20 -7.32
N GLN A 168 -7.11 12.81 -6.41
CA GLN A 168 -6.58 13.36 -5.14
C GLN A 168 -7.18 12.62 -3.95
N VAL A 169 -6.35 12.18 -3.03
CA VAL A 169 -6.76 11.58 -1.76
C VAL A 169 -7.09 12.69 -0.78
N LEU A 170 -8.36 12.95 -0.58
CA LEU A 170 -8.86 14.02 0.31
C LEU A 170 -8.84 13.60 1.78
N GLY A 171 -8.97 12.33 2.05
CA GLY A 171 -8.97 11.75 3.38
C GLY A 171 -8.96 10.23 3.29
N LEU A 172 -8.58 9.59 4.38
CA LEU A 172 -8.61 8.14 4.52
C LEU A 172 -9.68 7.79 5.54
N GLU A 173 -10.43 6.73 5.25
CA GLU A 173 -11.34 6.17 6.26
C GLU A 173 -10.55 5.62 7.45
N PRO A 174 -11.14 5.56 8.65
CA PRO A 174 -10.53 4.85 9.77
C PRO A 174 -10.14 3.42 9.37
N VAL A 175 -9.00 2.95 9.89
CA VAL A 175 -8.49 1.59 9.61
C VAL A 175 -9.59 0.57 9.94
N ARG A 176 -9.98 -0.23 8.96
CA ARG A 176 -10.98 -1.29 9.17
C ARG A 176 -10.27 -2.55 9.69
N LEU A 177 -10.97 -3.30 10.53
CA LEU A 177 -10.47 -4.60 11.00
C LEU A 177 -10.00 -5.51 9.84
N GLN A 178 -10.68 -5.46 8.70
CA GLN A 178 -10.32 -6.24 7.52
C GLN A 178 -8.94 -5.86 6.96
N ASP A 179 -8.57 -4.59 6.99
CA ASP A 179 -7.27 -4.10 6.51
C ASP A 179 -6.15 -4.61 7.44
N THR A 180 -6.37 -4.53 8.76
CA THR A 180 -5.42 -5.05 9.75
C THR A 180 -5.26 -6.56 9.67
N LEU A 181 -6.36 -7.30 9.43
CA LEU A 181 -6.33 -8.75 9.20
C LEU A 181 -5.57 -9.11 7.91
N LEU A 182 -5.70 -8.30 6.87
CA LEU A 182 -4.98 -8.50 5.61
C LEU A 182 -3.47 -8.27 5.81
N GLN A 183 -3.10 -7.19 6.49
CA GLN A 183 -1.70 -6.91 6.85
C GLN A 183 -1.09 -8.05 7.68
N ALA A 184 -1.82 -8.55 8.68
CA ALA A 184 -1.35 -9.67 9.51
C ALA A 184 -1.03 -10.94 8.71
N ARG A 185 -1.70 -11.14 7.58
CA ARG A 185 -1.49 -12.29 6.70
C ARG A 185 -0.36 -12.09 5.68
N GLN A 186 -0.12 -10.85 5.27
CA GLN A 186 0.86 -10.50 4.23
C GLN A 186 2.24 -10.24 4.80
N LEU A 187 2.30 -9.65 6.00
CA LEU A 187 3.56 -9.28 6.62
C LEU A 187 4.18 -10.44 7.38
N PRO A 188 5.51 -10.61 7.31
CA PRO A 188 6.19 -11.62 8.10
C PRO A 188 6.11 -11.31 9.60
N VAL A 189 6.18 -12.34 10.43
CA VAL A 189 6.42 -12.17 11.86
C VAL A 189 7.89 -11.78 12.06
N PRO A 190 8.18 -10.72 12.86
CA PRO A 190 9.56 -10.35 13.10
C PRO A 190 10.35 -11.48 13.76
N PRO A 191 11.62 -11.68 13.41
CA PRO A 191 12.46 -12.65 14.08
C PRO A 191 12.68 -12.24 15.56
N ARG A 192 13.21 -13.17 16.37
CA ARG A 192 13.61 -12.83 17.74
C ARG A 192 14.67 -11.73 17.74
N MET A 193 14.32 -10.59 18.34
CA MET A 193 15.17 -9.41 18.41
C MET A 193 15.94 -9.36 19.73
N ARG A 194 17.13 -8.75 19.69
CA ARG A 194 18.01 -8.49 20.83
C ARG A 194 18.10 -6.99 21.10
N PRO A 195 18.50 -6.58 22.32
CA PRO A 195 18.82 -5.18 22.58
C PRO A 195 19.85 -4.65 21.56
N GLY A 196 19.52 -3.51 20.93
CA GLY A 196 20.30 -2.89 19.85
C GLY A 196 19.79 -3.19 18.43
N ASP A 197 18.98 -4.23 18.24
CA ASP A 197 18.34 -4.47 16.93
C ASP A 197 17.34 -3.37 16.59
N MET A 198 17.11 -3.17 15.30
CA MET A 198 16.17 -2.18 14.80
C MET A 198 15.02 -2.85 14.04
N LEU A 199 13.78 -2.36 14.28
CA LEU A 199 12.58 -2.73 13.53
C LEU A 199 11.90 -1.43 13.08
N ASP A 200 11.84 -1.17 11.79
CA ASP A 200 11.21 0.02 11.19
C ASP A 200 11.57 1.35 11.88
N GLY A 201 12.85 1.48 12.27
CA GLY A 201 13.37 2.65 12.99
C GLY A 201 13.32 2.54 14.52
N TRP A 202 12.49 1.68 15.09
CA TRP A 202 12.46 1.44 16.54
C TRP A 202 13.71 0.68 17.00
N THR A 203 14.43 1.18 17.98
CA THR A 203 15.58 0.48 18.58
C THR A 203 15.12 -0.35 19.76
N ILE A 204 15.28 -1.66 19.70
CA ILE A 204 14.95 -2.59 20.78
C ILE A 204 15.87 -2.35 21.96
N THR A 205 15.31 -2.17 23.15
CA THR A 205 16.07 -1.96 24.41
C THR A 205 16.04 -3.18 25.32
N ALA A 206 14.93 -3.93 25.34
CA ALA A 206 14.79 -5.14 26.14
C ALA A 206 13.72 -6.08 25.58
N LEU A 207 13.87 -7.37 25.81
CA LEU A 207 12.77 -8.34 25.76
C LEU A 207 12.09 -8.35 27.13
N VAL A 208 10.83 -7.91 27.17
CA VAL A 208 10.06 -7.76 28.43
C VAL A 208 9.35 -9.06 28.80
N ALA A 209 8.76 -9.74 27.80
CA ALA A 209 8.06 -11.00 27.99
C ALA A 209 8.16 -11.88 26.75
N ASP A 210 8.22 -13.19 26.97
CA ASP A 210 8.11 -14.22 25.95
C ASP A 210 7.20 -15.32 26.49
N THR A 211 5.98 -15.41 25.93
CA THR A 211 4.94 -16.35 26.38
C THR A 211 4.92 -17.63 25.54
N GLY A 212 5.77 -17.74 24.52
CA GLY A 212 5.70 -18.80 23.50
C GLY A 212 4.59 -18.60 22.45
N VAL A 213 3.67 -17.65 22.66
CA VAL A 213 2.66 -17.19 21.72
C VAL A 213 3.00 -15.79 21.22
N HIS A 214 3.30 -14.89 22.13
CA HIS A 214 3.65 -13.50 21.87
C HIS A 214 4.98 -13.14 22.50
N ARG A 215 5.67 -12.17 21.88
CA ARG A 215 6.80 -11.47 22.48
C ARG A 215 6.47 -10.01 22.66
N LEU A 216 6.85 -9.50 23.82
CA LEU A 216 6.75 -8.09 24.17
C LEU A 216 8.15 -7.52 24.32
N TYR A 217 8.47 -6.51 23.53
CA TYR A 217 9.73 -5.80 23.59
C TYR A 217 9.51 -4.39 24.10
N GLN A 218 10.48 -3.89 24.85
CA GLN A 218 10.64 -2.45 25.04
C GLN A 218 11.51 -1.93 23.91
N ALA A 219 11.13 -0.81 23.33
CA ALA A 219 11.88 -0.17 22.25
C ALA A 219 11.89 1.35 22.46
N ARG A 220 12.78 2.03 21.73
CA ARG A 220 12.94 3.47 21.77
C ARG A 220 12.62 4.07 20.41
N ASP A 221 11.80 5.10 20.42
CA ASP A 221 11.50 5.92 19.24
C ASP A 221 12.77 6.71 18.84
N PRO A 222 13.23 6.60 17.59
CA PRO A 222 14.42 7.33 17.15
C PRO A 222 14.23 8.85 17.13
N ALA A 223 13.01 9.33 16.88
CA ALA A 223 12.70 10.75 16.75
C ALA A 223 12.44 11.42 18.12
N SER A 224 11.51 10.88 18.91
CA SER A 224 11.11 11.44 20.22
C SER A 224 11.98 10.94 21.38
N ARG A 225 12.72 9.84 21.17
CA ARG A 225 13.45 9.08 22.21
C ARG A 225 12.57 8.49 23.31
N GLU A 226 11.26 8.56 23.15
CA GLU A 226 10.32 7.95 24.07
C GLU A 226 10.41 6.42 24.03
N LEU A 227 10.05 5.81 25.15
CA LEU A 227 9.92 4.35 25.22
C LEU A 227 8.55 3.93 24.70
N VAL A 228 8.52 2.81 23.99
CA VAL A 228 7.33 2.13 23.49
C VAL A 228 7.39 0.65 23.82
N ALA A 229 6.25 -0.01 23.83
CA ALA A 229 6.14 -1.46 23.86
C ALA A 229 5.79 -1.98 22.46
N ILE A 230 6.55 -2.95 21.97
CA ILE A 230 6.30 -3.62 20.69
C ILE A 230 5.85 -5.05 20.97
N LYS A 231 4.64 -5.40 20.54
CA LYS A 231 4.08 -6.74 20.65
C LYS A 231 4.11 -7.44 19.31
N THR A 232 4.66 -8.65 19.28
CA THR A 232 4.73 -9.49 18.07
C THR A 232 4.23 -10.89 18.40
N LEU A 233 3.92 -11.67 17.36
CA LEU A 233 3.78 -13.12 17.52
C LEU A 233 5.16 -13.77 17.76
N HIS A 234 5.14 -14.91 18.43
CA HIS A 234 6.32 -15.78 18.47
C HIS A 234 6.50 -16.47 17.10
N GLU A 235 7.73 -16.68 16.66
CA GLU A 235 8.06 -17.25 15.34
C GLU A 235 7.38 -18.61 15.10
N SER A 236 7.26 -19.44 16.15
CA SER A 236 6.56 -20.73 16.05
C SER A 236 5.07 -20.62 15.74
N ARG A 237 4.49 -19.43 15.90
CA ARG A 237 3.08 -19.11 15.62
C ARG A 237 2.90 -18.29 14.35
N ALA A 238 3.96 -18.08 13.56
CA ALA A 238 3.91 -17.26 12.36
C ALA A 238 2.89 -17.74 11.32
N SER A 239 2.58 -19.05 11.25
CA SER A 239 1.57 -19.64 10.36
C SER A 239 0.21 -19.87 11.02
N ASP A 240 0.07 -19.54 12.31
CA ASP A 240 -1.17 -19.73 13.06
C ASP A 240 -2.14 -18.59 12.75
N ARG A 241 -3.17 -18.90 11.96
CA ARG A 241 -4.14 -17.90 11.47
C ARG A 241 -5.03 -17.33 12.58
N GLU A 242 -5.27 -18.09 13.63
CA GLU A 242 -6.09 -17.66 14.75
C GLU A 242 -5.31 -16.64 15.59
N GLU A 243 -4.06 -16.92 15.90
CA GLU A 243 -3.18 -16.00 16.63
C GLU A 243 -2.89 -14.72 15.83
N GLN A 244 -2.70 -14.83 14.51
CA GLN A 244 -2.59 -13.66 13.63
C GLN A 244 -3.85 -12.80 13.68
N ALA A 245 -5.02 -13.42 13.63
CA ALA A 245 -6.30 -12.71 13.70
C ALA A 245 -6.53 -12.06 15.07
N MET A 246 -6.13 -12.72 16.15
CA MET A 246 -6.24 -12.17 17.51
C MET A 246 -5.35 -10.92 17.68
N LEU A 247 -4.10 -10.98 17.25
CA LEU A 247 -3.19 -9.82 17.33
C LEU A 247 -3.66 -8.67 16.43
N ALA A 248 -4.19 -8.97 15.24
CA ALA A 248 -4.77 -7.98 14.34
C ALA A 248 -6.01 -7.30 14.95
N HIS A 249 -6.87 -8.07 15.60
CA HIS A 249 -8.04 -7.55 16.26
C HIS A 249 -7.67 -6.66 17.47
N GLU A 250 -6.68 -7.08 18.27
CA GLU A 250 -6.15 -6.28 19.36
C GLU A 250 -5.56 -4.95 18.87
N ALA A 251 -4.77 -4.99 17.79
CA ALA A 251 -4.21 -3.78 17.18
C ALA A 251 -5.30 -2.82 16.70
N TRP A 252 -6.30 -3.35 15.97
CA TRP A 252 -7.42 -2.55 15.47
C TRP A 252 -8.27 -1.94 16.59
N LEU A 253 -8.66 -2.73 17.59
CA LEU A 253 -9.40 -2.23 18.76
C LEU A 253 -8.61 -1.16 19.51
N GLY A 254 -7.32 -1.39 19.71
CA GLY A 254 -6.45 -0.44 20.38
C GLY A 254 -6.37 0.91 19.65
N LEU A 255 -6.35 0.92 18.32
CA LEU A 255 -6.42 2.15 17.52
C LEU A 255 -7.77 2.86 17.71
N GLN A 256 -8.89 2.13 17.63
CA GLN A 256 -10.22 2.72 17.85
C GLN A 256 -10.38 3.35 19.23
N VAL A 257 -9.87 2.68 20.27
CA VAL A 257 -9.88 3.19 21.64
C VAL A 257 -8.97 4.41 21.77
N THR A 258 -7.80 4.40 21.14
CA THR A 258 -6.88 5.54 21.12
C THR A 258 -7.53 6.77 20.48
N ASP A 259 -8.19 6.59 19.34
CA ASP A 259 -8.87 7.66 18.60
C ASP A 259 -10.06 8.23 19.39
N SER A 260 -10.75 7.40 20.19
CA SER A 260 -11.84 7.85 21.04
C SER A 260 -11.37 8.66 22.26
N GLY A 261 -10.07 8.61 22.59
CA GLY A 261 -9.52 9.28 23.77
C GLY A 261 -9.98 8.70 25.10
N ALA A 262 -10.48 7.44 25.12
CA ALA A 262 -10.99 6.79 26.31
C ALA A 262 -9.91 6.65 27.40
N PRO A 263 -10.14 7.11 28.63
CA PRO A 263 -9.16 7.01 29.70
C PRO A 263 -8.99 5.55 30.19
N GLY A 264 -7.82 5.23 30.71
CA GLY A 264 -7.56 3.91 31.32
C GLY A 264 -7.13 2.83 30.33
N PHE A 265 -6.98 3.16 29.05
CA PHE A 265 -6.45 2.25 28.03
C PHE A 265 -5.06 2.70 27.58
N VAL A 266 -4.21 1.72 27.26
CA VAL A 266 -2.91 1.99 26.66
C VAL A 266 -3.11 2.43 25.22
N ARG A 267 -2.48 3.53 24.82
CA ARG A 267 -2.57 4.03 23.45
C ARG A 267 -1.79 3.13 22.51
N VAL A 268 -2.40 2.85 21.36
CA VAL A 268 -1.77 2.16 20.22
C VAL A 268 -1.29 3.22 19.22
N ARG A 269 -0.04 3.09 18.79
CA ARG A 269 0.55 3.96 17.76
C ARG A 269 0.40 3.31 16.40
N GLN A 270 -0.12 4.06 15.45
CA GLN A 270 -0.17 3.62 14.06
C GLN A 270 1.25 3.62 13.47
N VAL A 271 1.67 2.48 12.94
CA VAL A 271 2.95 2.34 12.22
C VAL A 271 2.69 2.50 10.74
N ARG A 272 3.46 3.35 10.07
CA ARG A 272 3.38 3.55 8.63
C ARG A 272 4.33 2.57 7.93
N ALA A 273 3.84 1.90 6.87
CA ALA A 273 4.61 0.96 6.05
C ALA A 273 5.46 -0.05 6.88
N PRO A 274 4.84 -0.85 7.76
CA PRO A 274 5.60 -1.79 8.58
C PRO A 274 6.23 -2.88 7.71
N SER A 275 7.49 -3.23 7.98
CA SER A 275 8.20 -4.31 7.29
C SER A 275 7.79 -5.70 7.79
N ALA A 276 7.12 -5.76 8.95
CA ALA A 276 6.65 -6.97 9.61
C ALA A 276 5.36 -6.69 10.37
N PHE A 277 4.63 -7.73 10.78
CA PHE A 277 3.39 -7.56 11.55
C PHE A 277 3.69 -7.48 13.04
N TYR A 278 3.46 -6.32 13.63
CA TYR A 278 3.61 -6.01 15.06
C TYR A 278 2.70 -4.85 15.46
N THR A 279 2.47 -4.69 16.76
CA THR A 279 1.70 -3.58 17.33
C THR A 279 2.57 -2.77 18.27
N VAL A 280 2.47 -1.44 18.19
CA VAL A 280 3.21 -0.51 19.04
C VAL A 280 2.27 0.16 20.04
N PHE A 281 2.61 0.09 21.31
CA PHE A 281 1.89 0.71 22.41
C PHE A 281 2.76 1.76 23.09
N ASP A 282 2.13 2.75 23.70
CA ASP A 282 2.84 3.64 24.62
C ASP A 282 3.41 2.83 25.80
N TRP A 283 4.63 3.15 26.22
CA TRP A 283 5.26 2.52 27.36
C TRP A 283 4.79 3.18 28.65
N HIS A 284 4.32 2.38 29.59
CA HIS A 284 4.01 2.81 30.95
C HIS A 284 4.95 2.14 31.93
N SER A 285 5.65 2.96 32.72
CA SER A 285 6.49 2.47 33.82
C SER A 285 5.59 2.13 35.00
N GLY A 286 5.78 0.94 35.57
CA GLY A 286 5.01 0.47 36.72
C GLY A 286 5.09 -1.05 36.86
N HIS A 287 4.31 -1.57 37.80
CA HIS A 287 4.17 -3.01 38.03
C HIS A 287 2.91 -3.51 37.28
N THR A 288 2.98 -4.72 36.76
CA THR A 288 1.80 -5.42 36.23
C THR A 288 0.89 -5.82 37.39
N LEU A 289 -0.39 -6.01 37.11
CA LEU A 289 -1.33 -6.51 38.11
C LEU A 289 -0.85 -7.83 38.73
N GLU A 290 -0.27 -8.71 37.94
CA GLU A 290 0.33 -9.96 38.37
C GLU A 290 1.48 -9.72 39.40
N GLN A 291 2.38 -8.78 39.10
CA GLN A 291 3.47 -8.39 40.03
C GLN A 291 2.93 -7.78 41.30
N LEU A 292 1.88 -6.96 41.25
CA LEU A 292 1.23 -6.39 42.42
C LEU A 292 0.54 -7.46 43.25
N LEU A 293 -0.16 -8.38 42.62
CA LEU A 293 -0.81 -9.51 43.32
C LEU A 293 0.20 -10.46 43.94
N ALA A 294 1.35 -10.71 43.29
CA ALA A 294 2.42 -11.52 43.83
C ALA A 294 3.14 -10.84 45.02
N ALA A 295 3.19 -9.51 45.05
CA ALA A 295 3.82 -8.73 46.10
C ALA A 295 2.91 -8.45 47.31
N CYS A 296 1.58 -8.51 47.15
CA CYS A 296 0.59 -8.27 48.19
C CYS A 296 -0.19 -9.55 48.52
N PRO A 297 0.12 -10.27 49.63
CA PRO A 297 -0.76 -11.32 50.07
C PRO A 297 -2.12 -10.75 50.47
N TYR A 298 -3.16 -11.35 50.03
CA TYR A 298 -4.63 -11.27 50.11
C TYR A 298 -5.33 -10.09 50.87
N GLU A 299 -4.69 -9.36 51.79
CA GLU A 299 -5.30 -8.27 52.58
C GLU A 299 -5.31 -6.90 51.86
N GLY A 300 -4.75 -6.80 50.65
CA GLY A 300 -4.56 -5.53 49.96
C GLY A 300 -5.51 -5.28 48.75
N LEU A 301 -6.32 -6.24 48.36
CA LEU A 301 -7.16 -6.14 47.13
C LEU A 301 -8.23 -5.05 47.25
N GLU A 302 -8.73 -4.74 48.45
CA GLU A 302 -9.74 -3.68 48.62
C GLU A 302 -9.20 -2.27 48.36
N ARG A 303 -7.87 -2.05 48.39
CA ARG A 303 -7.24 -0.75 48.12
C ARG A 303 -6.96 -0.47 46.66
N LEU A 304 -7.07 -1.50 45.79
CA LEU A 304 -6.83 -1.36 44.33
C LEU A 304 -8.11 -1.04 43.57
N VAL A 305 -9.28 -1.13 44.19
CA VAL A 305 -10.60 -0.96 43.53
C VAL A 305 -11.30 0.33 43.97
N THR A 306 -10.74 1.09 44.89
CA THR A 306 -11.31 2.40 45.29
C THR A 306 -10.61 3.52 44.50
N PRO A 307 -11.37 4.39 43.83
CA PRO A 307 -10.88 5.49 43.01
C PRO A 307 -10.10 6.54 43.79
#